data_9e69b3f13ae83a44d8321ecb3b1588c2
#
_entry.id   9e69b3f13ae83a44d8321ecb3b1588c2
#
_cell.length_a   1.000
_cell.length_b   1.000
_cell.length_c   1.000
_cell.angle_alpha   90.00
_cell.angle_beta   90.00
_cell.angle_gamma   90.00
#
_symmetry.space_group_name_H-M   'P 1'
#
loop_
_entity.id
_entity.type
_entity.pdbx_description
1 polymer ?
#
loop_
_entity_poly.entity_id
_entity_poly.type
_entity_poly.pdbx_seq_one_letter_code
_entity_poly.pdbx_strand_id
1 'polypeptide(L)'
;MADRAQRIGHRLALQLACISARWLTTPAVDHPVEVMGLRFATALGIAAGFDRFGHLARRAGALGLGFNEIGSFDLAATAQLSAQALRPGTARLGINLSLTPDISLGALRTGLARAWPLADYLTLNLIGPGSAALLDAGQRPRLRQLLATVRSEQQRLDRPERRVPLVVKLRSLPGQVPLELAELLLELGYDGLLAAHDPGPPATRQRYRAWQDATQQEQACAQIEQLRRVCGRQIALLSVGGIQSAAHLQARLAAGAELVQVHSVLLHGWPWNAQRLLAS
;
A
#
# COMPACT_ATOMS: atom_id res chain seq x y z
N MET A 1 22.92 12.69 -11.95
CA MET A 1 22.20 12.57 -13.24
C MET A 1 21.12 11.49 -13.21
N ALA A 2 21.38 10.27 -12.73
CA ALA A 2 20.41 9.17 -12.69
C ALA A 2 19.10 9.50 -11.93
N ASP A 3 19.19 10.17 -10.78
CA ASP A 3 18.03 10.55 -9.97
C ASP A 3 17.11 11.57 -10.67
N ARG A 4 17.67 12.50 -11.46
CA ARG A 4 16.88 13.47 -12.25
C ARG A 4 16.12 12.79 -13.40
N ALA A 5 16.75 11.87 -14.10
CA ALA A 5 16.12 11.13 -15.19
C ALA A 5 14.98 10.23 -14.66
N GLN A 6 15.20 9.60 -13.51
CA GLN A 6 14.16 8.78 -12.85
C GLN A 6 12.96 9.62 -12.40
N ARG A 7 13.17 10.81 -11.83
CA ARG A 7 12.10 11.74 -11.47
C ARG A 7 11.29 12.22 -12.68
N ILE A 8 11.97 12.51 -13.80
CA ILE A 8 11.29 12.90 -15.05
C ILE A 8 10.44 11.74 -15.56
N GLY A 9 11.01 10.52 -15.63
CA GLY A 9 10.29 9.32 -16.08
C GLY A 9 9.04 9.04 -15.22
N HIS A 10 9.17 9.16 -13.90
CA HIS A 10 8.05 9.01 -12.98
C HIS A 10 6.94 10.05 -13.25
N ARG A 11 7.32 11.32 -13.38
CA ARG A 11 6.36 12.40 -13.66
C ARG A 11 5.61 12.17 -14.98
N LEU A 12 6.31 11.73 -16.01
CA LEU A 12 5.71 11.39 -17.30
C LEU A 12 4.76 10.20 -17.18
N ALA A 13 5.14 9.13 -16.51
CA ALA A 13 4.31 7.96 -16.30
C ALA A 13 3.00 8.33 -15.56
N LEU A 14 3.09 9.14 -14.51
CA LEU A 14 1.92 9.61 -13.77
C LEU A 14 1.03 10.52 -14.64
N GLN A 15 1.62 11.44 -15.40
CA GLN A 15 0.85 12.30 -16.31
C GLN A 15 0.09 11.47 -17.37
N LEU A 16 0.74 10.48 -17.96
CA LEU A 16 0.10 9.56 -18.91
C LEU A 16 -1.01 8.75 -18.26
N ALA A 17 -0.82 8.26 -17.03
CA ALA A 17 -1.87 7.58 -16.27
C ALA A 17 -3.08 8.50 -16.04
N CYS A 18 -2.86 9.77 -15.68
CA CYS A 18 -3.91 10.75 -15.48
C CYS A 18 -4.65 11.11 -16.77
N ILE A 19 -3.95 11.19 -17.91
CA ILE A 19 -4.54 11.43 -19.22
C ILE A 19 -5.36 10.21 -19.64
N SER A 20 -4.78 9.01 -19.59
CA SER A 20 -5.47 7.76 -19.93
C SER A 20 -6.75 7.57 -19.12
N ALA A 21 -6.71 7.83 -17.82
CA ALA A 21 -7.88 7.74 -16.93
C ALA A 21 -8.99 8.75 -17.23
N ARG A 22 -8.76 9.75 -18.08
CA ARG A 22 -9.82 10.68 -18.55
C ARG A 22 -10.58 10.15 -19.75
N TRP A 23 -9.93 9.35 -20.58
CA TRP A 23 -10.44 8.91 -21.87
C TRP A 23 -10.86 7.44 -21.89
N LEU A 24 -10.34 6.65 -20.94
CA LEU A 24 -10.74 5.26 -20.82
C LEU A 24 -12.08 5.16 -20.08
N THR A 25 -13.02 4.48 -20.70
CA THR A 25 -14.19 3.95 -20.00
C THR A 25 -13.72 2.81 -19.11
N THR A 26 -14.17 2.80 -17.87
CA THR A 26 -13.84 1.72 -16.91
C THR A 26 -14.13 0.37 -17.57
N PRO A 27 -13.13 -0.51 -17.74
CA PRO A 27 -13.43 -1.86 -18.18
C PRO A 27 -14.38 -2.47 -17.15
N ALA A 28 -15.38 -3.20 -17.59
CA ALA A 28 -16.16 -4.05 -16.72
C ALA A 28 -15.21 -5.14 -16.20
N VAL A 29 -14.58 -4.88 -15.05
CA VAL A 29 -13.76 -5.89 -14.40
C VAL A 29 -14.68 -6.64 -13.46
N ASP A 30 -14.90 -7.89 -13.77
CA ASP A 30 -15.96 -8.73 -13.21
C ASP A 30 -15.53 -9.53 -11.98
N HIS A 31 -14.44 -9.13 -11.32
CA HIS A 31 -13.89 -9.86 -10.16
C HIS A 31 -13.70 -8.95 -8.93
N PRO A 32 -14.80 -8.40 -8.36
CA PRO A 32 -14.69 -7.64 -7.14
C PRO A 32 -14.26 -8.54 -5.99
N VAL A 33 -13.43 -8.00 -5.10
CA VAL A 33 -13.00 -8.66 -3.88
C VAL A 33 -13.43 -7.86 -2.66
N GLU A 34 -13.84 -8.55 -1.60
CA GLU A 34 -14.16 -7.93 -0.32
C GLU A 34 -13.03 -8.19 0.67
N VAL A 35 -12.37 -7.14 1.12
CA VAL A 35 -11.22 -7.18 2.01
C VAL A 35 -11.37 -6.10 3.07
N MET A 36 -11.16 -6.42 4.34
CA MET A 36 -11.26 -5.48 5.47
C MET A 36 -12.64 -4.77 5.56
N GLY A 37 -13.71 -5.41 5.08
CA GLY A 37 -15.05 -4.80 5.01
C GLY A 37 -15.23 -3.77 3.89
N LEU A 38 -14.28 -3.68 2.97
CA LEU A 38 -14.34 -2.81 1.79
C LEU A 38 -14.43 -3.66 0.52
N ARG A 39 -15.27 -3.21 -0.42
CA ARG A 39 -15.35 -3.78 -1.76
C ARG A 39 -14.38 -3.07 -2.69
N PHE A 40 -13.47 -3.82 -3.31
CA PHE A 40 -12.53 -3.38 -4.33
C PHE A 40 -12.97 -3.92 -5.68
N ALA A 41 -12.89 -3.11 -6.74
CA ALA A 41 -13.23 -3.56 -8.09
C ALA A 41 -12.31 -4.68 -8.58
N THR A 42 -11.04 -4.65 -8.16
CA THR A 42 -10.05 -5.71 -8.42
C THR A 42 -9.07 -5.82 -7.25
N ALA A 43 -8.40 -6.95 -7.14
CA ALA A 43 -7.34 -7.18 -6.15
C ALA A 43 -6.05 -6.41 -6.43
N LEU A 44 -5.92 -5.79 -7.61
CA LEU A 44 -4.73 -5.05 -8.04
C LEU A 44 -4.89 -3.55 -7.79
N GLY A 45 -3.88 -2.92 -7.21
CA GLY A 45 -3.87 -1.47 -6.96
C GLY A 45 -2.50 -0.83 -7.08
N ILE A 46 -2.45 0.48 -6.91
CA ILE A 46 -1.22 1.28 -6.97
C ILE A 46 -0.62 1.40 -5.57
N ALA A 47 0.67 1.16 -5.46
CA ALA A 47 1.42 1.37 -4.23
C ALA A 47 1.71 2.85 -3.99
N ALA A 48 1.81 3.23 -2.71
CA ALA A 48 2.30 4.55 -2.30
C ALA A 48 3.64 4.89 -2.97
N GLY A 49 3.79 6.15 -3.35
CA GLY A 49 4.96 6.66 -4.05
C GLY A 49 4.75 6.90 -5.54
N PHE A 50 3.86 6.16 -6.24
CA PHE A 50 3.56 6.44 -7.64
C PHE A 50 2.69 7.70 -7.79
N ASP A 51 1.57 7.76 -7.09
CA ASP A 51 0.67 8.92 -7.08
C ASP A 51 0.73 9.63 -5.73
N ARG A 52 1.92 10.10 -5.36
CA ARG A 52 2.16 10.62 -4.01
C ARG A 52 1.14 11.66 -3.54
N PHE A 53 0.71 12.54 -4.41
CA PHE A 53 -0.16 13.67 -4.07
C PHE A 53 -1.62 13.49 -4.50
N GLY A 54 -2.01 12.33 -5.00
CA GLY A 54 -3.38 12.03 -5.38
C GLY A 54 -3.84 12.70 -6.68
N HIS A 55 -2.93 12.93 -7.63
CA HIS A 55 -3.30 13.49 -8.94
C HIS A 55 -4.22 12.55 -9.74
N LEU A 56 -4.01 11.25 -9.62
CA LEU A 56 -4.85 10.19 -10.18
C LEU A 56 -5.99 9.85 -9.20
N ALA A 57 -5.66 9.67 -7.91
CA ALA A 57 -6.60 9.35 -6.83
C ALA A 57 -7.56 8.19 -7.20
N ARG A 58 -8.86 8.36 -6.99
CA ARG A 58 -9.88 7.34 -7.30
C ARG A 58 -10.08 7.08 -8.79
N ARG A 59 -9.56 7.94 -9.68
CA ARG A 59 -9.57 7.72 -11.13
C ARG A 59 -8.72 6.53 -11.57
N ALA A 60 -7.86 6.00 -10.70
CA ALA A 60 -7.15 4.75 -10.96
C ALA A 60 -8.10 3.60 -11.38
N GLY A 61 -9.37 3.65 -10.97
CA GLY A 61 -10.39 2.71 -11.40
C GLY A 61 -10.61 2.68 -12.91
N ALA A 62 -10.48 3.82 -13.62
CA ALA A 62 -10.56 3.85 -15.07
C ALA A 62 -9.44 3.08 -15.79
N LEU A 63 -8.34 2.78 -15.07
CA LEU A 63 -7.24 1.93 -15.53
C LEU A 63 -7.46 0.44 -15.17
N GLY A 64 -8.60 0.08 -14.58
CA GLY A 64 -8.90 -1.27 -14.10
C GLY A 64 -8.37 -1.59 -12.70
N LEU A 65 -7.83 -0.59 -11.98
CA LEU A 65 -7.23 -0.78 -10.66
C LEU A 65 -8.28 -0.63 -9.55
N GLY A 66 -8.32 -1.58 -8.62
CA GLY A 66 -9.29 -1.59 -7.52
C GLY A 66 -9.01 -0.52 -6.46
N PHE A 67 -7.75 -0.07 -6.34
CA PHE A 67 -7.36 0.92 -5.35
C PHE A 67 -6.09 1.68 -5.75
N ASN A 68 -5.91 2.83 -5.11
CA ASN A 68 -4.72 3.68 -5.24
C ASN A 68 -4.28 4.13 -3.84
N GLU A 69 -3.05 3.84 -3.46
CA GLU A 69 -2.47 4.27 -2.19
C GLU A 69 -1.59 5.50 -2.43
N ILE A 70 -2.00 6.65 -1.90
CA ILE A 70 -1.25 7.92 -1.99
C ILE A 70 -0.32 8.11 -0.79
N GLY A 71 0.70 8.93 -0.92
CA GLY A 71 1.72 9.21 0.12
C GLY A 71 3.07 8.56 -0.24
N SER A 72 3.97 8.36 0.73
CA SER A 72 3.77 8.50 2.18
C SER A 72 3.75 9.98 2.58
N PHE A 73 2.88 10.29 3.52
CA PHE A 73 2.84 11.57 4.19
C PHE A 73 3.37 11.41 5.62
N ASP A 74 4.07 12.42 6.10
CA ASP A 74 4.36 12.55 7.51
C ASP A 74 3.05 12.83 8.27
N LEU A 75 2.78 12.09 9.33
CA LEU A 75 1.59 12.28 10.14
C LEU A 75 1.50 13.68 10.74
N ALA A 76 2.64 14.30 11.06
CA ALA A 76 2.68 15.69 11.51
C ALA A 76 2.36 16.67 10.39
N ALA A 77 2.62 16.31 9.13
CA ALA A 77 2.46 17.14 7.94
C ALA A 77 1.23 16.78 7.08
N THR A 78 0.21 16.12 7.65
CA THR A 78 -1.02 15.73 6.93
C THR A 78 -1.83 16.91 6.36
N ALA A 79 -1.46 18.16 6.70
CA ALA A 79 -2.00 19.35 6.06
C ALA A 79 -1.73 19.43 4.55
N GLN A 80 -0.78 18.64 4.03
CA GLN A 80 -0.49 18.51 2.58
C GLN A 80 -1.52 17.65 1.84
N LEU A 81 -2.40 16.93 2.55
CA LEU A 81 -3.51 16.19 1.95
C LEU A 81 -4.47 17.19 1.29
N SER A 82 -4.49 17.20 -0.02
CA SER A 82 -5.25 18.17 -0.80
C SER A 82 -6.65 17.67 -1.16
N ALA A 83 -7.55 18.60 -1.48
CA ALA A 83 -8.88 18.28 -2.02
C ALA A 83 -8.83 17.44 -3.33
N GLN A 84 -7.68 17.37 -4.00
CA GLN A 84 -7.47 16.52 -5.19
C GLN A 84 -7.62 15.02 -4.86
N ALA A 85 -7.30 14.61 -3.63
CA ALA A 85 -7.52 13.25 -3.18
C ALA A 85 -9.01 12.86 -3.14
N LEU A 86 -9.90 13.84 -3.13
CA LEU A 86 -11.36 13.66 -3.11
C LEU A 86 -11.98 13.53 -4.51
N ARG A 87 -11.17 13.56 -5.58
CA ARG A 87 -11.71 13.43 -6.94
C ARG A 87 -12.50 12.13 -7.11
N PRO A 88 -13.71 12.20 -7.69
CA PRO A 88 -14.57 11.04 -7.86
C PRO A 88 -13.91 9.99 -8.74
N GLY A 89 -14.27 8.73 -8.53
CA GLY A 89 -13.76 7.57 -9.25
C GLY A 89 -14.16 6.29 -8.54
N THR A 90 -13.88 5.15 -9.15
CA THR A 90 -14.30 3.84 -8.66
C THR A 90 -13.26 3.13 -7.80
N ALA A 91 -11.97 3.52 -7.90
CA ALA A 91 -10.92 2.94 -7.08
C ALA A 91 -11.04 3.38 -5.60
N ARG A 92 -10.75 2.48 -4.68
CA ARG A 92 -10.59 2.81 -3.27
C ARG A 92 -9.32 3.65 -3.06
N LEU A 93 -9.38 4.60 -2.15
CA LEU A 93 -8.27 5.48 -1.83
C LEU A 93 -7.63 5.09 -0.49
N GLY A 94 -6.42 4.55 -0.56
CA GLY A 94 -5.56 4.37 0.60
C GLY A 94 -4.72 5.61 0.86
N ILE A 95 -4.51 5.96 2.13
CA ILE A 95 -3.56 7.01 2.52
C ILE A 95 -2.45 6.39 3.35
N ASN A 96 -1.23 6.51 2.87
CA ASN A 96 -0.03 5.99 3.51
C ASN A 96 0.59 7.08 4.39
N LEU A 97 0.74 6.78 5.67
CA LEU A 97 1.20 7.68 6.72
C LEU A 97 2.48 7.12 7.36
N SER A 98 3.53 7.92 7.43
CA SER A 98 4.78 7.56 8.11
C SER A 98 4.66 7.81 9.61
N LEU A 99 4.99 6.81 10.43
CA LEU A 99 5.21 6.95 11.86
C LEU A 99 6.68 7.20 12.13
N THR A 100 6.99 8.15 13.00
CA THR A 100 8.37 8.39 13.47
C THR A 100 8.48 8.16 14.98
N PRO A 101 9.65 7.77 15.51
CA PRO A 101 9.81 7.50 16.95
C PRO A 101 9.48 8.68 17.86
N ASP A 102 9.74 9.88 17.38
CA ASP A 102 9.63 11.15 18.09
C ASP A 102 8.24 11.79 17.99
N ILE A 103 7.32 11.23 17.19
CA ILE A 103 5.98 11.82 17.06
C ILE A 103 5.26 11.87 18.39
N SER A 104 4.73 13.04 18.75
CA SER A 104 3.89 13.16 19.94
C SER A 104 2.52 12.51 19.72
N LEU A 105 1.91 11.98 20.79
CA LEU A 105 0.58 11.36 20.69
C LEU A 105 -0.49 12.39 20.24
N GLY A 106 -0.32 13.67 20.57
CA GLY A 106 -1.19 14.76 20.11
C GLY A 106 -1.08 14.96 18.59
N ALA A 107 0.14 15.01 18.04
CA ALA A 107 0.37 15.13 16.60
C ALA A 107 -0.15 13.91 15.84
N LEU A 108 0.04 12.70 16.40
CA LEU A 108 -0.48 11.45 15.87
C LEU A 108 -2.01 11.51 15.71
N ARG A 109 -2.72 11.85 16.80
CA ARG A 109 -4.19 11.98 16.81
C ARG A 109 -4.68 13.03 15.81
N THR A 110 -4.04 14.18 15.79
CA THR A 110 -4.40 15.27 14.85
C THR A 110 -4.19 14.84 13.40
N GLY A 111 -3.07 14.17 13.10
CA GLY A 111 -2.76 13.68 11.76
C GLY A 111 -3.77 12.63 11.28
N LEU A 112 -4.13 11.69 12.15
CA LEU A 112 -5.15 10.68 11.86
C LEU A 112 -6.52 11.32 11.61
N ALA A 113 -6.96 12.24 12.47
CA ALA A 113 -8.24 12.91 12.33
C ALA A 113 -8.36 13.70 11.00
N ARG A 114 -7.26 14.25 10.49
CA ARG A 114 -7.21 14.92 9.18
C ARG A 114 -7.26 13.96 8.00
N ALA A 115 -6.57 12.82 8.08
CA ALA A 115 -6.56 11.81 7.02
C ALA A 115 -7.88 11.02 6.95
N TRP A 116 -8.54 10.84 8.09
CA TRP A 116 -9.70 9.99 8.26
C TRP A 116 -10.85 10.25 7.26
N PRO A 117 -11.31 11.51 7.07
CA PRO A 117 -12.42 11.80 6.16
C PRO A 117 -12.09 11.57 4.69
N LEU A 118 -10.81 11.48 4.34
CA LEU A 118 -10.34 11.39 2.97
C LEU A 118 -10.12 9.95 2.50
N ALA A 119 -9.74 9.05 3.42
CA ALA A 119 -9.32 7.69 3.13
C ALA A 119 -10.48 6.69 3.14
N ASP A 120 -10.41 5.67 2.28
CA ASP A 120 -11.19 4.43 2.46
C ASP A 120 -10.47 3.49 3.43
N TYR A 121 -9.13 3.49 3.46
CA TYR A 121 -8.29 2.80 4.45
C TYR A 121 -7.00 3.60 4.69
N LEU A 122 -6.37 3.38 5.84
CA LEU A 122 -5.10 4.00 6.19
C LEU A 122 -3.99 2.96 6.29
N THR A 123 -2.81 3.27 5.73
CA THR A 123 -1.61 2.46 5.86
C THR A 123 -0.57 3.17 6.72
N LEU A 124 -0.16 2.56 7.82
CA LEU A 124 0.97 3.02 8.65
C LEU A 124 2.27 2.46 8.08
N ASN A 125 3.14 3.33 7.58
CA ASN A 125 4.39 2.94 6.95
C ASN A 125 5.52 2.88 7.98
N LEU A 126 6.01 1.67 8.26
CA LEU A 126 7.14 1.43 9.17
C LEU A 126 8.46 1.15 8.43
N ILE A 127 8.49 1.23 7.10
CA ILE A 127 9.69 0.94 6.31
C ILE A 127 10.33 2.17 5.69
N GLY A 128 9.73 3.35 5.88
CA GLY A 128 10.32 4.62 5.45
C GLY A 128 11.58 4.99 6.27
N PRO A 129 12.47 5.83 5.71
CA PRO A 129 13.72 6.19 6.40
C PRO A 129 13.49 6.75 7.82
N GLY A 130 12.45 7.57 8.02
CA GLY A 130 12.11 8.13 9.34
C GLY A 130 11.41 7.13 10.27
N SER A 131 10.85 6.05 9.75
CA SER A 131 10.06 5.08 10.53
C SER A 131 10.86 3.83 10.92
N ALA A 132 11.92 3.52 10.18
CA ALA A 132 12.65 2.25 10.32
C ALA A 132 13.22 2.04 11.73
N ALA A 133 13.63 3.11 12.41
CA ALA A 133 14.13 3.05 13.77
C ALA A 133 13.11 2.51 14.79
N LEU A 134 11.80 2.63 14.51
CA LEU A 134 10.75 2.04 15.37
C LEU A 134 10.79 0.50 15.40
N LEU A 135 11.45 -0.11 14.42
CA LEU A 135 11.58 -1.58 14.33
C LEU A 135 12.75 -2.11 15.14
N ASP A 136 13.62 -1.25 15.68
CA ASP A 136 14.72 -1.64 16.54
C ASP A 136 14.19 -2.21 17.86
N ALA A 137 14.90 -3.20 18.42
CA ALA A 137 14.47 -3.90 19.63
C ALA A 137 14.22 -2.93 20.82
N GLY A 138 15.05 -1.90 20.98
CA GLY A 138 14.89 -0.89 22.03
C GLY A 138 13.66 0.01 21.84
N GLN A 139 13.07 0.07 20.67
CA GLN A 139 11.89 0.87 20.35
C GLN A 139 10.57 0.08 20.40
N ARG A 140 10.62 -1.22 20.70
CA ARG A 140 9.42 -2.07 20.78
C ARG A 140 8.32 -1.52 21.70
N PRO A 141 8.61 -1.02 22.93
CA PRO A 141 7.58 -0.42 23.78
C PRO A 141 6.95 0.82 23.13
N ARG A 142 7.77 1.64 22.48
CA ARG A 142 7.32 2.85 21.79
C ARG A 142 6.45 2.51 20.57
N LEU A 143 6.87 1.56 19.76
CA LEU A 143 6.09 1.06 18.64
C LEU A 143 4.71 0.55 19.10
N ARG A 144 4.68 -0.30 20.13
CA ARG A 144 3.44 -0.81 20.70
C ARG A 144 2.54 0.33 21.19
N GLN A 145 3.09 1.32 21.90
CA GLN A 145 2.33 2.49 22.35
C GLN A 145 1.70 3.26 21.19
N LEU A 146 2.47 3.54 20.12
CA LEU A 146 1.99 4.25 18.95
C LEU A 146 0.88 3.46 18.24
N LEU A 147 1.09 2.17 18.00
CA LEU A 147 0.09 1.31 17.35
C LEU A 147 -1.19 1.21 18.19
N ALA A 148 -1.10 1.02 19.49
CA ALA A 148 -2.26 0.99 20.40
C ALA A 148 -3.01 2.33 20.38
N THR A 149 -2.28 3.46 20.34
CA THR A 149 -2.90 4.80 20.23
C THR A 149 -3.64 4.96 18.91
N VAL A 150 -3.05 4.53 17.78
CA VAL A 150 -3.72 4.57 16.46
C VAL A 150 -5.01 3.75 16.50
N ARG A 151 -4.97 2.56 17.10
CA ARG A 151 -6.15 1.69 17.22
C ARG A 151 -7.25 2.32 18.09
N SER A 152 -6.87 2.94 19.19
CA SER A 152 -7.81 3.69 20.04
C SER A 152 -8.44 4.88 19.29
N GLU A 153 -7.65 5.60 18.50
CA GLU A 153 -8.17 6.70 17.67
C GLU A 153 -9.09 6.22 16.55
N GLN A 154 -8.83 5.05 15.96
CA GLN A 154 -9.76 4.43 15.02
C GLN A 154 -11.13 4.24 15.69
N GLN A 155 -11.16 3.60 16.85
CA GLN A 155 -12.41 3.36 17.59
C GLN A 155 -13.17 4.66 17.91
N ARG A 156 -12.42 5.75 18.19
CA ARG A 156 -13.00 7.07 18.45
C ARG A 156 -13.54 7.76 17.19
N LEU A 157 -12.90 7.55 16.05
CA LEU A 157 -13.22 8.21 14.78
C LEU A 157 -14.23 7.43 13.93
N ASP A 158 -14.28 6.10 14.09
CA ASP A 158 -15.24 5.24 13.42
C ASP A 158 -16.67 5.61 13.79
N ARG A 159 -17.57 5.44 12.86
CA ARG A 159 -19.01 5.63 12.99
C ARG A 159 -19.73 4.40 12.46
N PRO A 160 -20.97 4.12 12.85
CA PRO A 160 -21.73 2.98 12.33
C PRO A 160 -21.76 2.92 10.81
N GLU A 161 -21.86 4.08 10.15
CA GLU A 161 -21.97 4.18 8.70
C GLU A 161 -20.61 4.18 7.99
N ARG A 162 -19.52 4.35 8.76
CA ARG A 162 -18.19 4.53 8.17
C ARG A 162 -17.08 4.06 9.08
N ARG A 163 -16.50 2.95 8.70
CA ARG A 163 -15.26 2.42 9.28
C ARG A 163 -14.10 2.61 8.30
N VAL A 164 -12.94 3.02 8.81
CA VAL A 164 -11.69 3.13 8.03
C VAL A 164 -10.71 2.09 8.53
N PRO A 165 -10.48 1.00 7.77
CA PRO A 165 -9.53 -0.03 8.14
C PRO A 165 -8.10 0.48 8.27
N LEU A 166 -7.34 -0.14 9.17
CA LEU A 166 -5.94 0.14 9.44
C LEU A 166 -5.04 -0.99 8.94
N VAL A 167 -4.09 -0.63 8.09
CA VAL A 167 -3.06 -1.50 7.53
C VAL A 167 -1.69 -1.08 8.06
N VAL A 168 -0.81 -2.02 8.37
CA VAL A 168 0.60 -1.71 8.71
C VAL A 168 1.51 -2.26 7.62
N LYS A 169 2.35 -1.40 7.06
CA LYS A 169 3.33 -1.75 6.03
C LYS A 169 4.65 -2.12 6.67
N LEU A 170 5.08 -3.35 6.47
CA LEU A 170 6.29 -3.95 7.01
C LEU A 170 7.18 -4.49 5.89
N ARG A 171 8.49 -4.48 6.11
CA ARG A 171 9.43 -5.16 5.23
C ARG A 171 9.35 -6.66 5.45
N SER A 172 9.28 -7.40 4.36
CA SER A 172 9.32 -8.86 4.35
C SER A 172 10.34 -9.31 3.32
N LEU A 173 11.50 -9.76 3.79
CA LEU A 173 12.62 -10.18 2.95
C LEU A 173 12.97 -11.63 3.28
N PRO A 174 13.70 -12.34 2.39
CA PRO A 174 14.16 -13.70 2.66
C PRO A 174 14.90 -13.79 4.01
N GLY A 175 14.48 -14.71 4.88
CA GLY A 175 15.02 -14.86 6.23
C GLY A 175 14.64 -13.76 7.25
N GLN A 176 13.85 -12.77 6.83
CA GLN A 176 13.44 -11.63 7.68
C GLN A 176 11.92 -11.36 7.52
N VAL A 177 11.12 -12.39 7.67
CA VAL A 177 9.65 -12.25 7.67
C VAL A 177 9.21 -11.71 9.04
N PRO A 178 8.39 -10.63 9.10
CA PRO A 178 8.07 -9.94 10.35
C PRO A 178 6.95 -10.65 11.15
N LEU A 179 7.18 -11.92 11.55
CA LEU A 179 6.15 -12.75 12.20
C LEU A 179 5.74 -12.20 13.58
N GLU A 180 6.71 -11.80 14.42
CA GLU A 180 6.42 -11.21 15.74
C GLU A 180 5.58 -9.90 15.63
N LEU A 181 5.81 -9.12 14.57
CA LEU A 181 5.01 -7.92 14.34
C LEU A 181 3.62 -8.28 13.83
N ALA A 182 3.48 -9.34 13.05
CA ALA A 182 2.18 -9.84 12.63
C ALA A 182 1.35 -10.30 13.84
N GLU A 183 1.96 -10.98 14.80
CA GLU A 183 1.32 -11.37 16.07
C GLU A 183 0.90 -10.13 16.90
N LEU A 184 1.76 -9.12 16.99
CA LEU A 184 1.42 -7.86 17.65
C LEU A 184 0.21 -7.16 16.98
N LEU A 185 0.15 -7.17 15.65
CA LEU A 185 -0.97 -6.57 14.92
C LEU A 185 -2.28 -7.34 15.12
N LEU A 186 -2.21 -8.68 15.22
CA LEU A 186 -3.35 -9.52 15.61
C LEU A 186 -3.84 -9.14 17.02
N GLU A 187 -2.93 -9.08 17.99
CA GLU A 187 -3.25 -8.72 19.38
C GLU A 187 -3.94 -7.35 19.47
N LEU A 188 -3.43 -6.38 18.72
CA LEU A 188 -3.98 -5.03 18.69
C LEU A 188 -5.25 -4.89 17.83
N GLY A 189 -5.65 -5.91 17.09
CA GLY A 189 -6.85 -5.94 16.27
C GLY A 189 -6.75 -5.08 15.00
N TYR A 190 -5.60 -5.03 14.35
CA TYR A 190 -5.42 -4.39 13.05
C TYR A 190 -6.13 -5.16 11.93
N ASP A 191 -6.51 -4.45 10.86
CA ASP A 191 -7.30 -5.00 9.76
C ASP A 191 -6.44 -5.62 8.66
N GLY A 192 -5.21 -5.10 8.46
CA GLY A 192 -4.35 -5.55 7.38
C GLY A 192 -2.85 -5.41 7.69
N LEU A 193 -2.07 -6.26 7.03
CA LEU A 193 -0.62 -6.21 6.96
C LEU A 193 -0.19 -6.13 5.50
N LEU A 194 0.56 -5.09 5.13
CA LEU A 194 1.15 -4.93 3.81
C LEU A 194 2.62 -5.38 3.83
N ALA A 195 2.90 -6.55 3.26
CA ALA A 195 4.23 -7.10 3.12
C ALA A 195 4.96 -6.46 1.92
N ALA A 196 6.06 -5.75 2.19
CA ALA A 196 6.91 -5.17 1.17
C ALA A 196 8.13 -6.07 0.92
N HIS A 197 8.15 -6.72 -0.23
CA HIS A 197 9.19 -7.68 -0.64
C HIS A 197 10.40 -7.01 -1.32
N ASP A 198 10.29 -5.74 -1.64
CA ASP A 198 11.34 -4.93 -2.26
C ASP A 198 12.03 -4.06 -1.20
N PRO A 199 13.35 -3.87 -1.24
CA PRO A 199 14.07 -3.04 -0.28
C PRO A 199 13.69 -1.54 -0.33
N GLY A 200 12.82 -1.16 -1.25
CA GLY A 200 12.32 0.21 -1.39
C GLY A 200 13.11 1.04 -2.42
N PRO A 201 12.92 2.37 -2.44
CA PRO A 201 13.57 3.22 -3.41
C PRO A 201 15.11 3.14 -3.34
N PRO A 202 15.80 3.39 -4.48
CA PRO A 202 15.25 3.81 -5.77
C PRO A 202 14.72 2.62 -6.60
N ALA A 203 13.58 2.83 -7.30
CA ALA A 203 12.99 1.86 -8.24
C ALA A 203 13.77 1.86 -9.56
N THR A 204 14.97 1.33 -9.55
CA THR A 204 15.86 1.31 -10.73
C THR A 204 15.44 0.23 -11.73
N ARG A 205 15.81 0.44 -13.01
CA ARG A 205 15.58 -0.53 -14.07
C ARG A 205 16.30 -1.87 -13.80
N GLN A 206 17.46 -1.82 -13.15
CA GLN A 206 18.19 -3.03 -12.73
C GLN A 206 17.38 -3.85 -11.72
N ARG A 207 16.87 -3.20 -10.66
CA ARG A 207 15.99 -3.87 -9.67
C ARG A 207 14.71 -4.39 -10.31
N TYR A 208 14.11 -3.62 -11.22
CA TYR A 208 12.94 -4.08 -11.95
C TYR A 208 13.23 -5.38 -12.72
N ARG A 209 14.38 -5.45 -13.44
CA ARG A 209 14.78 -6.66 -14.15
C ARG A 209 15.09 -7.84 -13.21
N ALA A 210 15.68 -7.57 -12.05
CA ALA A 210 15.98 -8.63 -11.07
C ALA A 210 14.72 -9.41 -10.66
N TRP A 211 13.56 -8.76 -10.63
CA TRP A 211 12.27 -9.40 -10.34
C TRP A 211 11.72 -10.30 -11.46
N GLN A 212 12.44 -10.47 -12.56
CA GLN A 212 12.15 -11.49 -13.57
C GLN A 212 12.67 -12.88 -13.16
N ASP A 213 13.51 -12.92 -12.14
CA ASP A 213 14.02 -14.16 -11.55
C ASP A 213 12.89 -14.90 -10.80
N ALA A 214 12.64 -16.16 -11.19
CA ALA A 214 11.63 -17.02 -10.59
C ALA A 214 11.90 -17.23 -9.10
N THR A 215 13.14 -17.36 -8.67
CA THR A 215 13.52 -17.57 -7.27
C THR A 215 13.06 -16.40 -6.39
N GLN A 216 13.19 -15.17 -6.86
CA GLN A 216 12.70 -14.00 -6.11
C GLN A 216 11.18 -13.99 -6.00
N GLN A 217 10.47 -14.43 -7.04
CA GLN A 217 9.02 -14.55 -7.02
C GLN A 217 8.56 -15.63 -6.04
N GLU A 218 9.19 -16.80 -6.07
CA GLU A 218 8.92 -17.90 -5.15
C GLU A 218 9.18 -17.51 -3.69
N GLN A 219 10.31 -16.85 -3.42
CA GLN A 219 10.64 -16.36 -2.08
C GLN A 219 9.58 -15.39 -1.55
N ALA A 220 9.09 -14.48 -2.37
CA ALA A 220 8.06 -13.56 -1.94
C ALA A 220 6.70 -14.25 -1.71
N CYS A 221 6.35 -15.28 -2.48
CA CYS A 221 5.18 -16.14 -2.21
C CYS A 221 5.34 -16.88 -0.88
N ALA A 222 6.49 -17.53 -0.65
CA ALA A 222 6.77 -18.23 0.60
C ALA A 222 6.70 -17.33 1.85
N GLN A 223 7.10 -16.06 1.73
CA GLN A 223 6.95 -15.08 2.83
C GLN A 223 5.47 -14.76 3.12
N ILE A 224 4.63 -14.65 2.08
CA ILE A 224 3.19 -14.45 2.25
C ILE A 224 2.56 -15.66 2.92
N GLU A 225 2.92 -16.87 2.51
CA GLU A 225 2.45 -18.12 3.13
C GLU A 225 2.84 -18.20 4.62
N GLN A 226 4.06 -17.77 4.98
CA GLN A 226 4.48 -17.71 6.38
C GLN A 226 3.62 -16.72 7.18
N LEU A 227 3.40 -15.52 6.65
CA LEU A 227 2.51 -14.54 7.27
C LEU A 227 1.07 -15.05 7.37
N ARG A 228 0.57 -15.73 6.35
CA ARG A 228 -0.78 -16.29 6.34
C ARG A 228 -0.96 -17.37 7.42
N ARG A 229 0.07 -18.19 7.70
CA ARG A 229 0.00 -19.16 8.80
C ARG A 229 -0.14 -18.49 10.16
N VAL A 230 0.50 -17.35 10.39
CA VAL A 230 0.39 -16.57 11.62
C VAL A 230 -0.93 -15.80 11.67
N CYS A 231 -1.23 -15.06 10.62
CA CYS A 231 -2.41 -14.17 10.58
C CYS A 231 -3.74 -14.90 10.44
N GLY A 232 -3.73 -16.15 9.98
CA GLY A 232 -4.98 -16.84 9.64
C GLY A 232 -5.80 -16.01 8.65
N ARG A 233 -7.10 -15.85 8.90
CA ARG A 233 -8.00 -14.95 8.16
C ARG A 233 -8.39 -13.69 8.94
N GLN A 234 -7.78 -13.47 10.09
CA GLN A 234 -8.14 -12.36 10.97
C GLN A 234 -7.55 -11.03 10.50
N ILE A 235 -6.40 -11.08 9.83
CA ILE A 235 -5.75 -9.92 9.21
C ILE A 235 -5.66 -10.15 7.70
N ALA A 236 -6.08 -9.17 6.93
CA ALA A 236 -5.89 -9.16 5.49
C ALA A 236 -4.40 -9.01 5.13
N LEU A 237 -3.91 -9.82 4.19
CA LEU A 237 -2.55 -9.70 3.69
C LEU A 237 -2.52 -8.97 2.36
N LEU A 238 -1.75 -7.89 2.34
CA LEU A 238 -1.44 -7.15 1.14
C LEU A 238 0.01 -7.39 0.74
N SER A 239 0.32 -7.40 -0.55
CA SER A 239 1.66 -7.65 -1.07
C SER A 239 2.10 -6.52 -2.00
N VAL A 240 3.34 -6.06 -1.87
CA VAL A 240 3.97 -5.10 -2.78
C VAL A 240 5.41 -5.50 -3.10
N GLY A 241 5.79 -5.34 -4.37
CA GLY A 241 7.13 -5.61 -4.89
C GLY A 241 7.17 -6.77 -5.89
N GLY A 242 7.83 -6.52 -7.01
CA GLY A 242 8.15 -7.54 -8.00
C GLY A 242 7.05 -7.95 -8.98
N ILE A 243 5.85 -7.39 -8.92
CA ILE A 243 4.75 -7.74 -9.83
C ILE A 243 4.98 -7.16 -11.21
N GLN A 244 5.10 -8.01 -12.24
CA GLN A 244 5.39 -7.61 -13.63
C GLN A 244 4.51 -8.33 -14.66
N SER A 245 3.78 -9.39 -14.25
CA SER A 245 2.92 -10.19 -15.12
C SER A 245 1.66 -10.63 -14.38
N ALA A 246 0.63 -11.07 -15.12
CA ALA A 246 -0.57 -11.68 -14.56
C ALA A 246 -0.20 -12.94 -13.72
N ALA A 247 0.74 -13.75 -14.19
CA ALA A 247 1.21 -14.91 -13.45
C ALA A 247 1.79 -14.55 -12.07
N HIS A 248 2.57 -13.44 -11.98
CA HIS A 248 3.07 -12.96 -10.68
C HIS A 248 1.93 -12.51 -9.76
N LEU A 249 0.90 -11.82 -10.31
CA LEU A 249 -0.28 -11.43 -9.55
C LEU A 249 -1.00 -12.66 -8.99
N GLN A 250 -1.31 -13.63 -9.85
CA GLN A 250 -2.01 -14.86 -9.47
C GLN A 250 -1.21 -15.66 -8.44
N ALA A 251 0.11 -15.76 -8.59
CA ALA A 251 0.97 -16.44 -7.61
C ALA A 251 0.90 -15.79 -6.22
N ARG A 252 0.89 -14.44 -6.13
CA ARG A 252 0.73 -13.74 -4.85
C ARG A 252 -0.64 -13.99 -4.21
N LEU A 253 -1.70 -13.97 -5.02
CA LEU A 253 -3.06 -14.27 -4.54
C LEU A 253 -3.17 -15.72 -4.07
N ALA A 254 -2.64 -16.67 -4.83
CA ALA A 254 -2.59 -18.09 -4.46
C ALA A 254 -1.80 -18.34 -3.16
N ALA A 255 -0.71 -17.60 -2.94
CA ALA A 255 0.08 -17.66 -1.71
C ALA A 255 -0.67 -17.09 -0.47
N GLY A 256 -1.81 -16.44 -0.66
CA GLY A 256 -2.67 -15.93 0.40
C GLY A 256 -2.73 -14.41 0.56
N ALA A 257 -2.17 -13.64 -0.36
CA ALA A 257 -2.46 -12.20 -0.41
C ALA A 257 -3.89 -11.98 -0.90
N GLU A 258 -4.60 -11.02 -0.33
CA GLU A 258 -5.94 -10.61 -0.79
C GLU A 258 -5.89 -9.39 -1.70
N LEU A 259 -4.88 -8.53 -1.51
CA LEU A 259 -4.64 -7.35 -2.36
C LEU A 259 -3.17 -7.30 -2.78
N VAL A 260 -2.92 -6.82 -3.98
CA VAL A 260 -1.56 -6.71 -4.54
C VAL A 260 -1.34 -5.31 -5.07
N GLN A 261 -0.20 -4.73 -4.75
CA GLN A 261 0.17 -3.38 -5.17
C GLN A 261 1.28 -3.40 -6.21
N VAL A 262 1.17 -2.53 -7.20
CA VAL A 262 2.20 -2.29 -8.23
C VAL A 262 2.74 -0.88 -8.16
N HIS A 263 4.03 -0.73 -8.49
CA HIS A 263 4.73 0.55 -8.60
C HIS A 263 5.64 0.56 -9.83
N SER A 264 6.70 -0.27 -9.81
CA SER A 264 7.76 -0.25 -10.82
C SER A 264 7.28 -0.61 -12.22
N VAL A 265 6.28 -1.49 -12.35
CA VAL A 265 5.69 -1.85 -13.64
C VAL A 265 5.00 -0.67 -14.32
N LEU A 266 4.43 0.26 -13.54
CA LEU A 266 3.83 1.49 -14.05
C LEU A 266 4.88 2.49 -14.53
N LEU A 267 6.08 2.46 -13.94
CA LEU A 267 7.20 3.32 -14.33
C LEU A 267 7.94 2.81 -15.58
N HIS A 268 8.11 1.49 -15.68
CA HIS A 268 8.96 0.87 -16.70
C HIS A 268 8.16 0.24 -17.84
N GLY A 269 6.86 -0.01 -17.65
CA GLY A 269 6.02 -0.72 -18.59
C GLY A 269 4.78 0.04 -19.08
N TRP A 270 4.62 1.33 -18.76
CA TRP A 270 3.49 2.21 -19.05
C TRP A 270 2.19 1.92 -18.25
N PRO A 271 1.34 2.93 -18.02
CA PRO A 271 0.14 2.79 -17.17
C PRO A 271 -0.89 1.76 -17.67
N TRP A 272 -1.00 1.55 -18.98
CA TRP A 272 -1.90 0.54 -19.56
C TRP A 272 -1.45 -0.90 -19.36
N ASN A 273 -0.22 -1.13 -18.88
CA ASN A 273 0.18 -2.48 -18.45
C ASN A 273 -0.62 -2.98 -17.25
N ALA A 274 -1.24 -2.10 -16.47
CA ALA A 274 -2.17 -2.52 -15.41
C ALA A 274 -3.29 -3.42 -15.97
N GLN A 275 -3.86 -3.08 -17.12
CA GLN A 275 -4.90 -3.90 -17.77
C GLN A 275 -4.38 -5.27 -18.21
N ARG A 276 -3.12 -5.35 -18.69
CA ARG A 276 -2.50 -6.63 -19.05
C ARG A 276 -2.24 -7.54 -17.84
N LEU A 277 -2.05 -6.95 -16.66
CA LEU A 277 -1.89 -7.72 -15.41
C LEU A 277 -3.23 -8.33 -14.96
N LEU A 278 -4.34 -7.76 -15.38
CA LEU A 278 -5.69 -8.23 -15.05
C LEU A 278 -6.28 -9.16 -16.13
N ALA A 279 -5.71 -9.15 -17.33
CA ALA A 279 -6.12 -10.03 -18.42
C ALA A 279 -5.42 -11.40 -18.25
N SER A 280 -6.04 -12.28 -17.48
CA SER A 280 -5.64 -13.69 -17.31
C SER A 280 -6.76 -14.61 -17.74
#